data_2d8c3a9aa19f0bda0bf2c4a80366750e
#
_entry.id   2d8c3a9aa19f0bda0bf2c4a80366750e
#
_cell.length_a   1.000
_cell.length_b   1.000
_cell.length_c   1.000
_cell.angle_alpha   90.00
_cell.angle_beta   90.00
_cell.angle_gamma   90.00
#
_symmetry.space_group_name_H-M   'P 1'
#
loop_
_entity.id
_entity.type
_entity.pdbx_description
1 polymer ?
#
loop_
_entity_poly.entity_id
_entity_poly.type
_entity_poly.pdbx_seq_one_letter_code
_entity_poly.pdbx_strand_id
1 'polypeptide(L)'
;NYFKGVFAVDAVQRGLLEIPRELPGVVCVLVIAALPTLGSLSLSLLGFGLYFVGLFVLGLLSPSYAVMQLFVFTYSMGDHMFMPLRDVIAMDLSEEGKTGTFLGTYHSVMTVASMAASALVFVGFRAGFFYFRPDSIVPTFCLAMVILAAAIVCLCRLRAAMPALDVRKREAGRRGLPVKRRYVPYYFVT
;
A
#
# COMPACT_ATOMS: atom_id res chain seq x y z
N ASN A 1 12.33 -14.82 9.42
CA ASN A 1 11.91 -13.43 9.64
C ASN A 1 13.03 -12.50 9.19
N TYR A 2 12.78 -11.71 8.13
CA TYR A 2 13.74 -10.83 7.46
C TYR A 2 14.53 -9.93 8.44
N PHE A 3 13.83 -9.17 9.28
CA PHE A 3 14.48 -8.25 10.22
C PHE A 3 15.41 -8.95 11.23
N LYS A 4 15.04 -10.15 11.69
CA LYS A 4 15.92 -10.95 12.56
C LYS A 4 17.14 -11.48 11.79
N GLY A 5 16.96 -11.93 10.55
CA GLY A 5 18.04 -12.51 9.76
C GLY A 5 19.05 -11.49 9.25
N VAL A 6 18.57 -10.30 8.83
CA VAL A 6 19.41 -9.26 8.20
C VAL A 6 19.94 -8.26 9.21
N PHE A 7 19.13 -7.85 10.19
CA PHE A 7 19.46 -6.76 11.14
C PHE A 7 19.68 -7.24 12.58
N ALA A 8 19.64 -8.56 12.83
CA ALA A 8 19.76 -9.14 14.17
C ALA A 8 18.82 -8.52 15.23
N VAL A 9 17.64 -8.07 14.82
CA VAL A 9 16.66 -7.36 15.63
C VAL A 9 16.17 -8.24 16.77
N ASP A 10 16.27 -7.76 18.01
CA ASP A 10 15.77 -8.41 19.21
C ASP A 10 14.23 -8.25 19.36
N ALA A 11 13.66 -8.82 20.43
CA ALA A 11 12.21 -8.78 20.65
C ALA A 11 11.69 -7.36 20.92
N VAL A 12 12.45 -6.52 21.61
CA VAL A 12 12.11 -5.12 21.94
C VAL A 12 12.16 -4.27 20.67
N GLN A 13 13.26 -4.37 19.93
CA GLN A 13 13.45 -3.68 18.65
C GLN A 13 12.38 -4.08 17.65
N ARG A 14 11.95 -5.33 17.65
CA ARG A 14 10.84 -5.79 16.81
C ARG A 14 9.52 -5.12 17.18
N GLY A 15 9.24 -4.96 18.48
CA GLY A 15 8.07 -4.20 18.94
C GLY A 15 8.15 -2.73 18.52
N LEU A 16 9.32 -2.11 18.58
CA LEU A 16 9.53 -0.73 18.14
C LEU A 16 9.36 -0.55 16.63
N LEU A 17 9.58 -1.58 15.81
CA LEU A 17 9.35 -1.54 14.37
C LEU A 17 7.86 -1.40 13.99
N GLU A 18 6.95 -1.75 14.89
CA GLU A 18 5.51 -1.56 14.65
C GLU A 18 5.17 -0.05 14.57
N ILE A 19 5.91 0.82 15.27
CA ILE A 19 5.68 2.27 15.23
C ILE A 19 5.87 2.82 13.80
N PRO A 20 7.04 2.70 13.16
CA PRO A 20 7.20 3.19 11.78
C PRO A 20 6.36 2.42 10.76
N ARG A 21 5.87 1.24 11.10
CA ARG A 21 4.98 0.47 10.23
C ARG A 21 3.53 0.93 10.29
N GLU A 22 3.01 1.26 11.48
CA GLU A 22 1.59 1.58 11.66
C GLU A 22 1.32 3.09 11.72
N LEU A 23 2.30 3.91 12.15
CA LEU A 23 2.16 5.37 12.19
C LEU A 23 1.73 5.98 10.83
N PRO A 24 2.23 5.50 9.67
CA PRO A 24 1.75 5.95 8.37
C PRO A 24 0.24 5.83 8.18
N GLY A 25 -0.43 4.87 8.80
CA GLY A 25 -1.89 4.74 8.74
C GLY A 25 -2.64 5.96 9.25
N VAL A 26 -2.10 6.65 10.25
CA VAL A 26 -2.65 7.91 10.75
C VAL A 26 -2.19 9.11 9.90
N VAL A 27 -0.91 9.13 9.54
CA VAL A 27 -0.29 10.26 8.81
C VAL A 27 -0.79 10.34 7.37
N CYS A 28 -1.11 9.22 6.72
CA CYS A 28 -1.56 9.19 5.32
C CYS A 28 -2.82 10.04 5.09
N VAL A 29 -3.72 10.12 6.07
CA VAL A 29 -4.93 10.97 5.99
C VAL A 29 -4.55 12.44 5.86
N LEU A 30 -3.55 12.88 6.64
CA LEU A 30 -3.05 14.27 6.60
C LEU A 30 -2.34 14.54 5.28
N VAL A 31 -1.54 13.58 4.78
CA VAL A 31 -0.85 13.72 3.48
C VAL A 31 -1.86 13.82 2.34
N ILE A 32 -2.87 12.95 2.31
CA ILE A 32 -3.93 12.99 1.29
C ILE A 32 -4.71 14.31 1.37
N ALA A 33 -4.99 14.80 2.58
CA ALA A 33 -5.69 16.07 2.78
C ALA A 33 -4.84 17.29 2.37
N ALA A 34 -3.52 17.22 2.56
CA ALA A 34 -2.59 18.28 2.17
C ALA A 34 -2.36 18.38 0.63
N LEU A 35 -2.76 17.37 -0.12
CA LEU A 35 -2.62 17.30 -1.58
C LEU A 35 -4.00 17.40 -2.30
N PRO A 36 -4.75 18.49 -2.09
CA PRO A 36 -6.14 18.59 -2.57
C PRO A 36 -6.26 18.69 -4.10
N THR A 37 -5.18 18.95 -4.80
CA THR A 37 -5.14 19.09 -6.26
C THR A 37 -4.92 17.78 -6.98
N LEU A 38 -4.44 16.74 -6.28
CA LEU A 38 -4.18 15.43 -6.87
C LEU A 38 -5.45 14.56 -6.79
N GLY A 39 -5.76 13.90 -7.91
CA GLY A 39 -6.81 12.91 -7.98
C GLY A 39 -6.38 11.55 -7.38
N SER A 40 -7.34 10.62 -7.28
CA SER A 40 -7.12 9.31 -6.65
C SER A 40 -6.03 8.49 -7.33
N LEU A 41 -5.94 8.54 -8.67
CA LEU A 41 -4.91 7.81 -9.43
C LEU A 41 -3.53 8.43 -9.24
N SER A 42 -3.42 9.76 -9.23
CA SER A 42 -2.16 10.47 -8.97
C SER A 42 -1.64 10.23 -7.56
N LEU A 43 -2.52 10.26 -6.55
CA LEU A 43 -2.17 9.92 -5.17
C LEU A 43 -1.76 8.45 -5.02
N SER A 44 -2.41 7.53 -5.73
CA SER A 44 -2.03 6.12 -5.76
C SER A 44 -0.66 5.90 -6.38
N LEU A 45 -0.35 6.63 -7.47
CA LEU A 45 0.98 6.60 -8.09
C LEU A 45 2.07 7.13 -7.14
N LEU A 46 1.78 8.21 -6.41
CA LEU A 46 2.68 8.71 -5.36
C LEU A 46 2.90 7.66 -4.28
N GLY A 47 1.83 7.02 -3.78
CA GLY A 47 1.90 5.94 -2.80
C GLY A 47 2.76 4.78 -3.29
N PHE A 48 2.53 4.30 -4.51
CA PHE A 48 3.34 3.23 -5.09
C PHE A 48 4.80 3.63 -5.33
N GLY A 49 5.07 4.90 -5.64
CA GLY A 49 6.44 5.42 -5.70
C GLY A 49 7.15 5.34 -4.35
N LEU A 50 6.50 5.76 -3.27
CA LEU A 50 7.03 5.64 -1.90
C LEU A 50 7.24 4.18 -1.51
N TYR A 51 6.27 3.31 -1.84
CA TYR A 51 6.37 1.88 -1.60
C TYR A 51 7.57 1.27 -2.34
N PHE A 52 7.75 1.61 -3.62
CA PHE A 52 8.87 1.14 -4.43
C PHE A 52 10.23 1.57 -3.87
N VAL A 53 10.37 2.87 -3.52
CA VAL A 53 11.61 3.41 -2.93
C VAL A 53 11.92 2.72 -1.61
N GLY A 54 10.92 2.52 -0.75
CA GLY A 54 11.09 1.80 0.51
C GLY A 54 11.57 0.37 0.31
N LEU A 55 10.92 -0.40 -0.59
CA LEU A 55 11.34 -1.77 -0.91
C LEU A 55 12.74 -1.83 -1.54
N PHE A 56 13.06 -0.89 -2.42
CA PHE A 56 14.38 -0.82 -3.06
C PHE A 56 15.50 -0.68 -2.03
N VAL A 57 15.36 0.28 -1.12
CA VAL A 57 16.40 0.52 -0.10
C VAL A 57 16.48 -0.64 0.89
N LEU A 58 15.34 -1.14 1.37
CA LEU A 58 15.32 -2.24 2.33
C LEU A 58 15.86 -3.55 1.74
N GLY A 59 15.56 -3.83 0.48
CA GLY A 59 15.91 -5.09 -0.16
C GLY A 59 17.31 -5.14 -0.77
N LEU A 60 17.80 -4.01 -1.29
CA LEU A 60 19.04 -4.00 -2.08
C LEU A 60 20.22 -3.30 -1.37
N LEU A 61 19.95 -2.33 -0.50
CA LEU A 61 21.01 -1.54 0.12
C LEU A 61 21.36 -1.99 1.53
N SER A 62 20.56 -2.85 2.15
CA SER A 62 20.76 -3.37 3.53
C SER A 62 21.21 -2.27 4.49
N PRO A 63 20.40 -1.21 4.71
CA PRO A 63 20.80 -0.03 5.47
C PRO A 63 21.01 -0.34 6.96
N SER A 64 21.64 0.59 7.69
CA SER A 64 21.69 0.51 9.15
C SER A 64 20.28 0.45 9.77
N TYR A 65 20.17 -0.04 11.02
CA TYR A 65 18.88 -0.18 11.70
C TYR A 65 18.05 1.11 11.71
N ALA A 66 18.69 2.28 11.96
CA ALA A 66 17.99 3.57 11.96
C ALA A 66 17.48 3.96 10.57
N VAL A 67 18.28 3.74 9.52
CA VAL A 67 17.87 3.99 8.12
C VAL A 67 16.78 3.00 7.71
N MET A 68 16.88 1.76 8.13
CA MET A 68 15.87 0.74 7.90
C MET A 68 14.50 1.18 8.45
N GLN A 69 14.45 1.72 9.67
CA GLN A 69 13.18 2.23 10.26
C GLN A 69 12.55 3.34 9.39
N LEU A 70 13.38 4.27 8.87
CA LEU A 70 12.91 5.32 7.97
C LEU A 70 12.29 4.74 6.69
N PHE A 71 12.92 3.72 6.11
CA PHE A 71 12.41 3.12 4.87
C PHE A 71 11.25 2.13 5.11
N VAL A 72 11.15 1.54 6.31
CA VAL A 72 9.92 0.86 6.78
C VAL A 72 8.76 1.86 6.84
N PHE A 73 8.96 3.03 7.40
CA PHE A 73 7.95 4.09 7.40
C PHE A 73 7.59 4.53 5.97
N THR A 74 8.60 4.71 5.11
CA THR A 74 8.39 5.16 3.72
C THR A 74 7.55 4.17 2.90
N TYR A 75 7.89 2.87 2.94
CA TYR A 75 7.12 1.88 2.20
C TYR A 75 5.71 1.71 2.78
N SER A 76 5.61 1.74 4.11
CA SER A 76 4.32 1.63 4.80
C SER A 76 3.42 2.83 4.51
N MET A 77 3.98 4.04 4.39
CA MET A 77 3.24 5.22 3.95
C MET A 77 2.60 5.00 2.58
N GLY A 78 3.36 4.42 1.64
CA GLY A 78 2.85 4.10 0.31
C GLY A 78 1.69 3.11 0.34
N ASP A 79 1.80 2.06 1.15
CA ASP A 79 0.77 1.03 1.32
C ASP A 79 -0.50 1.61 1.96
N HIS A 80 -0.36 2.34 3.06
CA HIS A 80 -1.50 2.97 3.76
C HIS A 80 -2.17 4.07 2.95
N MET A 81 -1.44 4.78 2.07
CA MET A 81 -2.07 5.71 1.13
C MET A 81 -2.90 4.99 0.08
N PHE A 82 -2.43 3.85 -0.42
CA PHE A 82 -3.13 3.12 -1.47
C PHE A 82 -4.41 2.42 -0.96
N MET A 83 -4.43 1.95 0.28
CA MET A 83 -5.58 1.24 0.86
C MET A 83 -6.93 1.96 0.66
N PRO A 84 -7.13 3.21 1.10
CA PRO A 84 -8.40 3.91 0.88
C PRO A 84 -8.60 4.33 -0.58
N LEU A 85 -7.53 4.66 -1.29
CA LEU A 85 -7.63 5.16 -2.68
C LEU A 85 -8.07 4.07 -3.66
N ARG A 86 -7.66 2.81 -3.45
CA ARG A 86 -8.09 1.69 -4.29
C ARG A 86 -9.60 1.47 -4.25
N ASP A 87 -10.20 1.62 -3.07
CA ASP A 87 -11.65 1.45 -2.92
C ASP A 87 -12.42 2.62 -3.54
N VAL A 88 -11.88 3.84 -3.44
CA VAL A 88 -12.42 5.02 -4.14
C VAL A 88 -12.35 4.82 -5.65
N ILE A 89 -11.20 4.38 -6.19
CA ILE A 89 -11.04 4.09 -7.62
C ILE A 89 -12.01 2.99 -8.07
N ALA A 90 -12.16 1.94 -7.28
CA ALA A 90 -13.10 0.86 -7.58
C ALA A 90 -14.56 1.33 -7.58
N MET A 91 -14.93 2.23 -6.66
CA MET A 91 -16.26 2.84 -6.66
C MET A 91 -16.48 3.73 -7.89
N ASP A 92 -15.50 4.52 -8.27
CA ASP A 92 -15.56 5.42 -9.44
C ASP A 92 -15.62 4.64 -10.77
N LEU A 93 -15.10 3.42 -10.81
CA LEU A 93 -15.17 2.51 -11.97
C LEU A 93 -16.47 1.72 -12.03
N SER A 94 -17.24 1.67 -10.94
CA SER A 94 -18.46 0.89 -10.88
C SER A 94 -19.62 1.58 -11.62
N GLU A 95 -20.50 0.79 -12.25
CA GLU A 95 -21.75 1.30 -12.80
C GLU A 95 -22.70 1.75 -11.68
N GLU A 96 -23.52 2.74 -11.97
CA GLU A 96 -24.52 3.24 -11.03
C GLU A 96 -25.48 2.10 -10.62
N GLY A 97 -25.67 1.95 -9.31
CA GLY A 97 -26.50 0.89 -8.71
C GLY A 97 -25.81 -0.47 -8.57
N LYS A 98 -24.59 -0.69 -9.12
CA LYS A 98 -23.85 -1.97 -9.04
C LYS A 98 -22.59 -1.91 -8.18
N THR A 99 -22.35 -0.81 -7.47
CA THR A 99 -21.13 -0.58 -6.70
C THR A 99 -20.83 -1.72 -5.70
N GLY A 100 -21.83 -2.21 -4.99
CA GLY A 100 -21.65 -3.32 -4.05
C GLY A 100 -21.17 -4.61 -4.71
N THR A 101 -21.78 -4.99 -5.85
CA THR A 101 -21.37 -6.18 -6.62
C THR A 101 -19.97 -6.02 -7.19
N PHE A 102 -19.64 -4.83 -7.71
CA PHE A 102 -18.32 -4.54 -8.26
C PHE A 102 -17.23 -4.63 -7.17
N LEU A 103 -17.43 -3.96 -6.03
CA LEU A 103 -16.52 -4.03 -4.88
C LEU A 103 -16.36 -5.47 -4.37
N GLY A 104 -17.45 -6.22 -4.25
CA GLY A 104 -17.40 -7.62 -3.82
C GLY A 104 -16.55 -8.48 -4.76
N THR A 105 -16.73 -8.33 -6.09
CA THR A 105 -15.92 -9.02 -7.09
C THR A 105 -14.45 -8.58 -7.01
N TYR A 106 -14.20 -7.29 -6.91
CA TYR A 106 -12.85 -6.72 -6.79
C TYR A 106 -12.11 -7.27 -5.56
N HIS A 107 -12.73 -7.25 -4.38
CA HIS A 107 -12.14 -7.80 -3.16
C HIS A 107 -11.93 -9.32 -3.24
N SER A 108 -12.83 -10.05 -3.90
CA SER A 108 -12.67 -11.48 -4.13
C SER A 108 -11.44 -11.79 -4.99
N VAL A 109 -11.26 -11.06 -6.10
CA VAL A 109 -10.08 -11.19 -6.96
C VAL A 109 -8.81 -10.84 -6.20
N MET A 110 -8.82 -9.76 -5.41
CA MET A 110 -7.69 -9.37 -4.55
C MET A 110 -7.32 -10.48 -3.56
N THR A 111 -8.32 -11.09 -2.91
CA THR A 111 -8.10 -12.17 -1.94
C THR A 111 -7.48 -13.38 -2.62
N VAL A 112 -8.01 -13.81 -3.77
CA VAL A 112 -7.45 -14.93 -4.55
C VAL A 112 -6.01 -14.63 -4.99
N ALA A 113 -5.74 -13.42 -5.48
CA ALA A 113 -4.39 -13.00 -5.87
C ALA A 113 -3.43 -13.01 -4.67
N SER A 114 -3.86 -12.55 -3.50
CA SER A 114 -3.07 -12.57 -2.27
C SER A 114 -2.77 -14.01 -1.81
N MET A 115 -3.75 -14.91 -1.89
CA MET A 115 -3.55 -16.34 -1.60
C MET A 115 -2.57 -16.97 -2.57
N ALA A 116 -2.69 -16.69 -3.87
CA ALA A 116 -1.77 -17.18 -4.89
C ALA A 116 -0.33 -16.66 -4.67
N ALA A 117 -0.17 -15.38 -4.34
CA ALA A 117 1.13 -14.79 -4.01
C ALA A 117 1.74 -15.45 -2.77
N SER A 118 0.94 -15.68 -1.72
CA SER A 118 1.38 -16.36 -0.50
C SER A 118 1.81 -17.80 -0.78
N ALA A 119 1.06 -18.53 -1.61
CA ALA A 119 1.41 -19.87 -2.05
C ALA A 119 2.72 -19.88 -2.87
N LEU A 120 2.89 -18.93 -3.78
CA LEU A 120 4.13 -18.79 -4.57
C LEU A 120 5.34 -18.59 -3.64
N VAL A 121 5.24 -17.68 -2.68
CA VAL A 121 6.29 -17.42 -1.69
C VAL A 121 6.58 -18.66 -0.86
N PHE A 122 5.54 -19.36 -0.37
CA PHE A 122 5.68 -20.61 0.38
C PHE A 122 6.41 -21.67 -0.42
N VAL A 123 6.00 -21.91 -1.68
CA VAL A 123 6.66 -22.88 -2.57
C VAL A 123 8.10 -22.47 -2.84
N GLY A 124 8.38 -21.18 -3.06
CA GLY A 124 9.74 -20.68 -3.25
C GLY A 124 10.66 -20.95 -2.07
N PHE A 125 10.18 -20.75 -0.84
CA PHE A 125 10.92 -21.11 0.37
C PHE A 125 11.08 -22.65 0.51
N ARG A 126 10.03 -23.41 0.23
CA ARG A 126 10.07 -24.88 0.31
C ARG A 126 11.02 -25.50 -0.70
N ALA A 127 11.07 -24.96 -1.90
CA ALA A 127 11.93 -25.42 -3.00
C ALA A 127 13.38 -24.90 -2.90
N GLY A 128 13.69 -24.05 -1.92
CA GLY A 128 15.03 -23.52 -1.73
C GLY A 128 15.41 -22.40 -2.72
N PHE A 129 14.43 -21.76 -3.36
CA PHE A 129 14.68 -20.56 -4.17
C PHE A 129 14.77 -19.30 -3.33
N PHE A 130 14.10 -19.26 -2.17
CA PHE A 130 14.10 -18.14 -1.25
C PHE A 130 14.68 -18.55 0.10
N TYR A 131 15.51 -17.69 0.68
CA TYR A 131 16.07 -17.87 2.02
C TYR A 131 16.02 -16.57 2.81
N PHE A 132 15.85 -16.66 4.14
CA PHE A 132 15.95 -15.51 5.06
C PHE A 132 17.41 -15.23 5.47
N ARG A 133 18.28 -15.10 4.48
CA ARG A 133 19.69 -14.71 4.68
C ARG A 133 19.94 -13.40 3.94
N PRO A 134 20.86 -12.53 4.42
CA PRO A 134 21.17 -11.27 3.75
C PRO A 134 21.45 -11.43 2.25
N ASP A 135 22.28 -12.45 1.92
CA ASP A 135 22.74 -12.70 0.56
C ASP A 135 21.66 -13.34 -0.36
N SER A 136 20.62 -13.92 0.23
CA SER A 136 19.64 -14.73 -0.51
C SER A 136 18.22 -14.17 -0.47
N ILE A 137 17.97 -13.06 0.23
CA ILE A 137 16.66 -12.40 0.30
C ILE A 137 16.40 -11.47 -0.89
N VAL A 138 17.46 -11.01 -1.55
CA VAL A 138 17.40 -10.06 -2.68
C VAL A 138 16.44 -10.53 -3.78
N PRO A 139 16.41 -11.81 -4.23
CA PRO A 139 15.47 -12.26 -5.25
C PRO A 139 14.01 -12.05 -4.89
N THR A 140 13.67 -12.18 -3.60
CA THR A 140 12.30 -11.95 -3.10
C THR A 140 11.91 -10.47 -3.25
N PHE A 141 12.82 -9.55 -2.90
CA PHE A 141 12.61 -8.12 -3.09
C PHE A 141 12.55 -7.73 -4.57
N CYS A 142 13.42 -8.32 -5.40
CA CYS A 142 13.39 -8.10 -6.85
C CYS A 142 12.05 -8.53 -7.45
N LEU A 143 11.53 -9.70 -7.07
CA LEU A 143 10.21 -10.16 -7.52
C LEU A 143 9.10 -9.19 -7.09
N ALA A 144 9.11 -8.74 -5.84
CA ALA A 144 8.14 -7.77 -5.34
C ALA A 144 8.22 -6.43 -6.11
N MET A 145 9.44 -5.93 -6.39
CA MET A 145 9.65 -4.70 -7.16
C MET A 145 9.17 -4.83 -8.61
N VAL A 146 9.38 -5.99 -9.26
CA VAL A 146 8.88 -6.24 -10.63
C VAL A 146 7.34 -6.20 -10.65
N ILE A 147 6.69 -6.85 -9.68
CA ILE A 147 5.22 -6.84 -9.57
C ILE A 147 4.72 -5.41 -9.33
N LEU A 148 5.37 -4.68 -8.43
CA LEU A 148 5.01 -3.30 -8.11
C LEU A 148 5.23 -2.36 -9.31
N ALA A 149 6.32 -2.53 -10.06
CA ALA A 149 6.57 -1.78 -11.29
C ALA A 149 5.49 -2.05 -12.35
N ALA A 150 5.08 -3.31 -12.51
CA ALA A 150 3.96 -3.66 -13.38
C ALA A 150 2.65 -2.99 -12.93
N ALA A 151 2.37 -2.95 -11.63
CA ALA A 151 1.21 -2.25 -11.07
C ALA A 151 1.27 -0.73 -11.32
N ILE A 152 2.44 -0.10 -11.18
CA ILE A 152 2.66 1.32 -11.52
C ILE A 152 2.35 1.56 -13.01
N VAL A 153 2.85 0.70 -13.91
CA VAL A 153 2.57 0.81 -15.35
C VAL A 153 1.07 0.68 -15.63
N CYS A 154 0.39 -0.26 -14.97
CA CYS A 154 -1.06 -0.42 -15.11
C CYS A 154 -1.83 0.83 -14.65
N LEU A 155 -1.44 1.42 -13.50
CA LEU A 155 -2.05 2.67 -13.01
C LEU A 155 -1.77 3.85 -13.93
N CYS A 156 -0.55 3.96 -14.49
CA CYS A 156 -0.22 5.00 -15.48
C CYS A 156 -1.09 4.86 -16.73
N ARG A 157 -1.29 3.63 -17.22
CA ARG A 157 -2.18 3.37 -18.37
C ARG A 157 -3.64 3.69 -18.05
N LEU A 158 -4.11 3.30 -16.88
CA LEU A 158 -5.47 3.62 -16.42
C LEU A 158 -5.68 5.13 -16.35
N ARG A 159 -4.72 5.86 -15.77
CA ARG A 159 -4.75 7.33 -15.70
C ARG A 159 -4.79 7.98 -17.08
N ALA A 160 -4.00 7.46 -18.03
CA ALA A 160 -3.98 7.96 -19.41
C ALA A 160 -5.28 7.67 -20.17
N ALA A 161 -5.87 6.49 -19.93
CA ALA A 161 -7.12 6.07 -20.57
C ALA A 161 -8.36 6.76 -19.99
N MET A 162 -8.34 7.08 -18.69
CA MET A 162 -9.49 7.61 -17.96
C MET A 162 -9.11 8.85 -17.12
N PRO A 163 -8.68 9.95 -17.74
CA PRO A 163 -8.24 11.16 -17.03
C PRO A 163 -9.33 11.77 -16.14
N ALA A 164 -10.60 11.53 -16.46
CA ALA A 164 -11.74 11.98 -15.65
C ALA A 164 -11.76 11.39 -14.23
N LEU A 165 -11.20 10.17 -14.04
CA LEU A 165 -11.06 9.56 -12.71
C LEU A 165 -10.03 10.26 -11.83
N ASP A 166 -9.08 10.98 -12.44
CA ASP A 166 -8.04 11.70 -11.72
C ASP A 166 -8.42 13.15 -11.39
N VAL A 167 -9.58 13.61 -11.87
CA VAL A 167 -10.12 14.93 -11.52
C VAL A 167 -10.83 14.82 -10.18
N ARG A 168 -10.18 15.31 -9.11
CA ARG A 168 -10.84 15.43 -7.81
C ARG A 168 -12.05 16.36 -7.97
N LYS A 169 -13.26 15.86 -7.72
CA LYS A 169 -14.47 16.69 -7.73
C LYS A 169 -14.33 17.74 -6.64
N ARG A 170 -13.84 18.93 -6.99
CA ARG A 170 -13.65 20.09 -6.09
C ARG A 170 -14.92 20.49 -5.31
N GLU A 171 -16.08 20.03 -5.76
CA GLU A 171 -17.38 20.33 -5.15
C GLU A 171 -17.62 19.57 -3.84
N ALA A 172 -16.98 18.42 -3.60
CA ALA A 172 -17.10 17.67 -2.34
C ALA A 172 -16.38 18.36 -1.16
N GLY A 173 -15.34 19.14 -1.43
CA GLY A 173 -14.52 19.78 -0.39
C GLY A 173 -15.11 21.02 0.25
N ARG A 174 -16.21 21.58 -0.28
CA ARG A 174 -16.89 22.74 0.32
C ARG A 174 -18.02 22.37 1.28
N ARG A 175 -18.49 21.14 1.25
CA ARG A 175 -19.41 20.65 2.29
C ARG A 175 -18.53 19.98 3.34
N GLY A 176 -18.36 20.68 4.50
CA GLY A 176 -17.71 20.07 5.68
C GLY A 176 -18.29 18.67 5.87
N LEU A 177 -17.43 17.72 6.32
CA LEU A 177 -17.80 16.32 6.52
C LEU A 177 -19.25 16.26 7.01
N PRO A 178 -20.20 15.69 6.24
CA PRO A 178 -21.56 15.50 6.71
C PRO A 178 -21.56 14.34 7.70
N VAL A 179 -20.75 14.47 8.77
CA VAL A 179 -20.80 13.56 9.90
C VAL A 179 -22.12 13.85 10.59
N LYS A 180 -23.18 13.20 10.09
CA LYS A 180 -24.44 13.18 10.84
C LYS A 180 -24.09 12.60 12.20
N ARG A 181 -24.30 13.36 13.28
CA ARG A 181 -24.04 12.96 14.68
C ARG A 181 -24.50 11.53 14.99
N ARG A 182 -25.52 11.04 14.28
CA ARG A 182 -26.07 9.69 14.36
C ARG A 182 -25.06 8.58 13.99
N TYR A 183 -24.05 8.86 13.17
CA TYR A 183 -23.07 7.86 12.70
C TYR A 183 -21.72 7.97 13.41
N VAL A 184 -21.53 8.95 14.29
CA VAL A 184 -20.29 9.09 15.07
C VAL A 184 -19.92 7.82 15.83
N PRO A 185 -20.86 7.07 16.49
CA PRO A 185 -20.49 5.84 17.18
C PRO A 185 -19.91 4.74 16.28
N TYR A 186 -20.27 4.72 14.99
CA TYR A 186 -19.81 3.68 14.05
C TYR A 186 -18.37 3.88 13.59
N TYR A 187 -17.82 5.09 13.76
CA TYR A 187 -16.41 5.36 13.43
C TYR A 187 -15.42 4.86 14.49
N PHE A 188 -15.91 4.41 15.64
CA PHE A 188 -15.09 3.92 16.74
C PHE A 188 -15.22 2.39 16.94
N VAL A 189 -15.89 1.68 16.04
CA VAL A 189 -16.18 0.23 16.16
C VAL A 189 -15.39 -0.61 15.15
N THR A 190 -14.38 -0.04 14.50
CA THR A 190 -13.49 -0.78 13.57
C THR A 190 -12.11 -0.96 14.15
#